data_10e49952940138055f4e68557c848d81
#
_entry.id   10e49952940138055f4e68557c848d81
#
_cell.length_a   1.000
_cell.length_b   1.000
_cell.length_c   1.000
_cell.angle_alpha   90.00
_cell.angle_beta   90.00
_cell.angle_gamma   90.00
#
_symmetry.space_group_name_H-M   'P 1'
#
loop_
_entity.id
_entity.type
_entity.pdbx_description
1 polymer ?
#
loop_
_entity_poly.entity_id
_entity_poly.type
_entity_poly.pdbx_seq_one_letter_code
_entity_poly.pdbx_strand_id
1 'polypeptide(L)'
;MKYVMLGTLGPGSMKKQESRTANARAKLKELGMKLESVYYTQGQFDFVDVVDAPNPEAMLAFSVWYSEQGFGKLTSLPAFDERTMVKALSRGGVRGKKKG
;
A
#
# COMPACT_ATOMS: atom_id res chain seq x y z
N MET A 1 0.07 8.38 6.59
CA MET A 1 1.15 7.99 5.67
C MET A 1 0.60 7.13 4.55
N LYS A 2 0.83 7.55 3.32
CA LYS A 2 0.23 6.87 2.17
C LYS A 2 1.14 5.78 1.60
N TYR A 3 0.51 4.66 1.24
CA TYR A 3 1.20 3.55 0.58
C TYR A 3 0.40 3.09 -0.64
N VAL A 4 1.14 2.68 -1.66
CA VAL A 4 0.57 1.94 -2.77
C VAL A 4 0.91 0.47 -2.53
N MET A 5 -0.12 -0.36 -2.45
CA MET A 5 0.07 -1.80 -2.28
C MET A 5 -0.11 -2.49 -3.63
N LEU A 6 0.88 -3.25 -4.03
CA LEU A 6 0.84 -4.07 -5.22
C LEU A 6 0.76 -5.52 -4.77
N GLY A 7 -0.29 -6.21 -5.13
CA GLY A 7 -0.53 -7.56 -4.61
C GLY A 7 -0.50 -8.64 -5.66
N THR A 8 0.05 -9.78 -5.26
CA THR A 8 -0.07 -11.02 -6.04
C THR A 8 -0.88 -12.00 -5.22
N LEU A 9 -1.82 -12.70 -5.86
CA LEU A 9 -2.70 -13.63 -5.18
C LEU A 9 -2.11 -15.04 -5.21
N GLY A 10 -2.19 -15.71 -4.06
CA GLY A 10 -1.74 -17.08 -3.94
C GLY A 10 -2.73 -18.05 -4.56
N PRO A 11 -2.30 -19.32 -4.72
CA PRO A 11 -3.19 -20.35 -5.28
C PRO A 11 -4.49 -20.46 -4.50
N GLY A 12 -5.61 -20.48 -5.23
CA GLY A 12 -6.92 -20.64 -4.62
C GLY A 12 -7.53 -19.38 -4.04
N SER A 13 -6.78 -18.28 -3.98
CA SER A 13 -7.29 -17.03 -3.39
C SER A 13 -8.44 -16.43 -4.19
N MET A 14 -8.47 -16.62 -5.49
CA MET A 14 -9.57 -16.11 -6.32
C MET A 14 -10.90 -16.76 -5.97
N LYS A 15 -10.88 -18.03 -5.59
CA LYS A 15 -12.10 -18.73 -5.21
C LYS A 15 -12.69 -18.21 -3.89
N LYS A 16 -11.88 -17.52 -3.10
CA LYS A 16 -12.31 -17.00 -1.80
C LYS A 16 -12.36 -15.47 -1.84
N GLN A 17 -12.66 -14.92 -3.00
CA GLN A 17 -12.64 -13.48 -3.22
C GLN A 17 -13.43 -12.71 -2.15
N GLU A 18 -14.66 -13.09 -1.90
CA GLU A 18 -15.49 -12.36 -0.94
C GLU A 18 -14.93 -12.41 0.49
N SER A 19 -14.59 -13.60 0.96
CA SER A 19 -14.10 -13.74 2.33
C SER A 19 -12.72 -13.09 2.50
N ARG A 20 -11.86 -13.22 1.49
CA ARG A 20 -10.55 -12.59 1.51
C ARG A 20 -10.68 -11.07 1.60
N THR A 21 -11.53 -10.51 0.76
CA THR A 21 -11.75 -9.06 0.73
C THR A 21 -12.34 -8.55 2.04
N ALA A 22 -13.34 -9.25 2.56
CA ALA A 22 -13.97 -8.86 3.82
C ALA A 22 -12.97 -8.92 4.97
N ASN A 23 -12.17 -9.97 5.05
CA ASN A 23 -11.17 -10.12 6.10
C ASN A 23 -10.08 -9.06 5.98
N ALA A 24 -9.65 -8.76 4.76
CA ALA A 24 -8.63 -7.73 4.54
C ALA A 24 -9.13 -6.36 4.97
N ARG A 25 -10.37 -6.02 4.63
CA ARG A 25 -10.96 -4.74 5.04
C ARG A 25 -11.08 -4.63 6.55
N ALA A 26 -11.48 -5.72 7.20
CA ALA A 26 -11.58 -5.74 8.66
C ALA A 26 -10.22 -5.54 9.30
N LYS A 27 -9.18 -6.17 8.75
CA LYS A 27 -7.83 -6.05 9.29
C LYS A 27 -7.28 -4.64 9.11
N LEU A 28 -7.52 -4.03 7.95
CA LEU A 28 -7.12 -2.65 7.72
C LEU A 28 -7.73 -1.73 8.78
N LYS A 29 -9.02 -1.91 9.03
CA LYS A 29 -9.72 -1.11 10.02
C LYS A 29 -9.15 -1.32 11.41
N GLU A 30 -8.89 -2.57 11.76
CA GLU A 30 -8.30 -2.91 13.07
C GLU A 30 -6.96 -2.20 13.27
N LEU A 31 -6.16 -2.08 12.21
CA LEU A 31 -4.85 -1.44 12.25
C LEU A 31 -4.92 0.09 12.08
N GLY A 32 -6.12 0.64 12.01
CA GLY A 32 -6.30 2.09 11.85
C GLY A 32 -5.95 2.60 10.46
N MET A 33 -5.96 1.72 9.48
CA MET A 33 -5.62 2.08 8.11
C MET A 33 -6.89 2.36 7.31
N LYS A 34 -6.78 3.33 6.41
CA LYS A 34 -7.89 3.73 5.55
C LYS A 34 -7.61 3.29 4.12
N LEU A 35 -8.55 2.53 3.54
CA LEU A 35 -8.46 2.11 2.16
C LEU A 35 -9.03 3.21 1.27
N GLU A 36 -8.21 3.78 0.40
CA GLU A 36 -8.61 4.88 -0.46
C GLU A 36 -9.06 4.43 -1.84
N SER A 37 -8.41 3.44 -2.41
CA SER A 37 -8.82 2.91 -3.70
C SER A 37 -8.37 1.47 -3.88
N VAL A 38 -9.10 0.75 -4.73
CA VAL A 38 -8.82 -0.65 -5.05
C VAL A 38 -9.01 -0.83 -6.54
N TYR A 39 -8.01 -1.39 -7.20
CA TYR A 39 -8.10 -1.76 -8.60
C TYR A 39 -7.53 -3.16 -8.79
N TYR A 40 -8.18 -3.94 -9.64
CA TYR A 40 -7.66 -5.25 -10.03
C TYR A 40 -6.96 -5.11 -11.36
N THR A 41 -5.81 -5.76 -11.48
CA THR A 41 -4.95 -5.60 -12.65
C THR A 41 -4.61 -6.94 -13.26
N GLN A 42 -4.12 -6.90 -14.49
CA GLN A 42 -3.65 -8.09 -15.19
C GLN A 42 -2.16 -7.90 -15.43
N GLY A 43 -1.39 -8.96 -15.26
CA GLY A 43 0.05 -8.92 -15.50
C GLY A 43 0.84 -9.31 -14.27
N GLN A 44 1.88 -8.57 -13.99
CA GLN A 44 2.79 -8.87 -12.88
C GLN A 44 2.09 -8.85 -11.53
N PHE A 45 1.15 -7.94 -11.35
CA PHE A 45 0.39 -7.83 -10.11
C PHE A 45 -1.09 -8.07 -10.38
N ASP A 46 -1.79 -8.57 -9.37
CA ASP A 46 -3.20 -8.89 -9.49
C ASP A 46 -4.10 -7.76 -8.98
N PHE A 47 -3.57 -6.91 -8.11
CA PHE A 47 -4.33 -5.74 -7.67
C PHE A 47 -3.39 -4.62 -7.22
N VAL A 48 -3.94 -3.42 -7.22
CA VAL A 48 -3.27 -2.21 -6.77
C VAL A 48 -4.21 -1.46 -5.84
N ASP A 49 -3.80 -1.28 -4.60
CA ASP A 49 -4.60 -0.56 -3.61
C ASP A 49 -3.83 0.66 -3.13
N VAL A 50 -4.55 1.70 -2.76
CA VAL A 50 -3.95 2.85 -2.10
C VAL A 50 -4.53 2.93 -0.71
N VAL A 51 -3.66 2.98 0.30
CA VAL A 51 -4.08 3.05 1.70
C VAL A 51 -3.37 4.20 2.41
N ASP A 52 -4.02 4.68 3.46
CA ASP A 52 -3.41 5.64 4.37
C ASP A 52 -3.21 4.92 5.70
N ALA A 53 -1.96 4.81 6.13
CA ALA A 53 -1.61 4.11 7.37
C ALA A 53 -1.20 5.13 8.43
N PRO A 54 -1.52 4.86 9.71
CA PRO A 54 -1.12 5.78 10.79
C PRO A 54 0.38 5.83 10.99
N ASN A 55 1.07 4.76 10.65
CA ASN A 55 2.53 4.68 10.77
C ASN A 55 3.04 3.50 9.95
N PRO A 56 4.37 3.40 9.73
CA PRO A 56 4.94 2.30 8.95
C PRO A 56 4.71 0.93 9.57
N GLU A 57 4.64 0.85 10.88
CA GLU A 57 4.43 -0.42 11.56
C GLU A 57 3.08 -1.03 11.22
N ALA A 58 2.03 -0.19 11.10
CA ALA A 58 0.72 -0.67 10.71
C ALA A 58 0.75 -1.29 9.32
N MET A 59 1.46 -0.66 8.40
CA MET A 59 1.60 -1.18 7.04
C MET A 59 2.34 -2.52 7.04
N LEU A 60 3.41 -2.60 7.81
CA LEU A 60 4.17 -3.84 7.93
C LEU A 60 3.29 -4.94 8.53
N ALA A 61 2.56 -4.62 9.60
CA ALA A 61 1.68 -5.56 10.26
C ALA A 61 0.63 -6.12 9.29
N PHE A 62 0.06 -5.27 8.47
CA PHE A 62 -0.91 -5.72 7.48
C PHE A 62 -0.26 -6.65 6.45
N SER A 63 0.92 -6.29 5.98
CA SER A 63 1.65 -7.09 4.99
C SER A 63 1.97 -8.48 5.51
N VAL A 64 2.47 -8.56 6.75
CA VAL A 64 2.78 -9.83 7.40
C VAL A 64 1.52 -10.66 7.59
N TRP A 65 0.46 -10.05 8.10
CA TRP A 65 -0.81 -10.73 8.30
C TRP A 65 -1.35 -11.31 6.98
N TYR A 66 -1.31 -10.51 5.92
CA TYR A 66 -1.81 -10.93 4.61
C TYR A 66 -1.08 -12.17 4.12
N SER A 67 0.24 -12.16 4.24
CA SER A 67 1.08 -13.29 3.86
C SER A 67 0.79 -14.53 4.70
N GLU A 68 0.61 -14.34 6.00
CA GLU A 68 0.32 -15.45 6.91
C GLU A 68 -1.02 -16.10 6.64
N GLN A 69 -1.98 -15.34 6.11
CA GLN A 69 -3.27 -15.90 5.73
C GLN A 69 -3.19 -16.77 4.46
N GLY A 70 -2.07 -16.73 3.76
CA GLY A 70 -1.90 -17.46 2.52
C GLY A 70 -2.62 -16.82 1.35
N PHE A 71 -3.04 -15.56 1.48
CA PHE A 71 -3.73 -14.86 0.40
C PHE A 71 -2.80 -14.53 -0.76
N GLY A 72 -1.54 -14.30 -0.47
CA GLY A 72 -0.54 -13.93 -1.47
C GLY A 72 0.52 -13.03 -0.85
N LYS A 73 1.13 -12.20 -1.69
CA LYS A 73 2.18 -11.29 -1.26
C LYS A 73 1.83 -9.84 -1.59
N LEU A 74 2.29 -8.94 -0.75
CA LEU A 74 2.15 -7.50 -0.96
C LEU A 74 3.51 -6.85 -1.11
N THR A 75 3.60 -5.95 -2.08
CA THR A 75 4.70 -5.02 -2.19
C THR A 75 4.15 -3.67 -1.77
N SER A 76 4.70 -3.09 -0.73
CA SER A 76 4.20 -1.83 -0.17
C SER A 76 5.17 -0.71 -0.51
N LEU A 77 4.69 0.29 -1.23
CA LEU A 77 5.50 1.41 -1.67
C LEU A 77 5.04 2.68 -0.96
N PRO A 78 5.90 3.29 -0.13
CA PRO A 78 5.56 4.60 0.42
C PRO A 78 5.31 5.56 -0.73
N ALA A 79 4.24 6.32 -0.67
CA ALA A 79 3.84 7.20 -1.75
C ALA A 79 3.76 8.63 -1.26
N PHE A 80 4.18 9.56 -2.11
CA PHE A 80 4.26 10.97 -1.77
C PHE A 80 3.58 11.79 -2.86
N ASP A 81 2.93 12.87 -2.46
CA ASP A 81 2.30 13.76 -3.42
C ASP A 81 3.32 14.72 -4.02
N GLU A 82 2.90 15.50 -5.00
CA GLU A 82 3.77 16.44 -5.68
C GLU A 82 4.34 17.49 -4.74
N ARG A 83 3.54 17.95 -3.80
CA ARG A 83 4.00 18.95 -2.84
C ARG A 83 5.18 18.43 -2.01
N THR A 84 5.09 17.18 -1.57
CA THR A 84 6.15 16.55 -0.83
C THR A 84 7.39 16.38 -1.69
N MET A 85 7.20 16.04 -2.95
CA MET A 85 8.32 15.93 -3.90
C MET A 85 9.03 17.26 -4.08
N VAL A 86 8.26 18.34 -4.21
CA VAL A 86 8.85 19.68 -4.33
C VAL A 86 9.68 20.03 -3.09
N LYS A 87 9.17 19.72 -1.91
CA LYS A 87 9.91 19.94 -0.68
C LYS A 87 11.20 19.13 -0.63
N ALA A 88 11.14 17.89 -1.07
CA ALA A 88 12.29 17.00 -1.08
C ALA A 88 13.39 17.52 -2.01
N LEU A 89 12.99 18.02 -3.18
CA LEU A 89 13.93 18.61 -4.13
C LEU A 89 14.63 19.82 -3.51
N SER A 90 13.89 20.65 -2.84
CA SER A 90 14.41 21.82 -2.17
C SER A 90 15.41 21.43 -1.07
N ARG A 91 15.02 20.49 -0.23
CA ARG A 91 15.85 20.02 0.88
C ARG A 91 17.10 19.29 0.41
N GLY A 92 17.00 18.62 -0.73
CA GLY A 92 18.13 17.92 -1.32
C GLY A 92 19.14 18.86 -1.97
N GLY A 93 18.85 20.18 -1.97
CA GLY A 93 19.75 21.16 -2.53
C GLY A 93 19.68 21.33 -4.04
N VAL A 94 18.83 20.55 -4.70
CA VAL A 94 18.75 20.60 -6.15
C VAL A 94 18.17 21.92 -6.64
N ARG A 95 17.10 22.37 -5.99
CA ARG A 95 16.43 23.62 -6.37
C ARG A 95 16.89 24.79 -5.52
N GLY A 96 17.14 24.51 -4.24
CA GLY A 96 17.57 25.55 -3.32
C GLY A 96 18.81 26.26 -3.76
N LYS A 97 19.73 25.55 -4.39
CA LYS A 97 20.98 26.12 -4.86
C LYS A 97 20.81 27.19 -5.90
N LYS A 98 19.72 27.12 -6.64
CA LYS A 98 19.47 28.09 -7.69
C LYS A 98 19.14 29.46 -7.16
N LYS A 99 18.76 29.52 -5.93
CA LYS A 99 18.37 30.76 -5.29
C LYS A 99 19.49 31.44 -4.57
N GLY A 100 20.51 30.67 -4.31
CA GLY A 100 21.67 31.20 -3.63
C GLY A 100 22.63 31.86 -4.55
#